data_4b1a481921e5de11ff2fb49ac1f4bbbd
#
_entry.id   4b1a481921e5de11ff2fb49ac1f4bbbd
#
_cell.length_a   1.000
_cell.length_b   1.000
_cell.length_c   1.000
_cell.angle_alpha   90.00
_cell.angle_beta   90.00
_cell.angle_gamma   90.00
#
_symmetry.space_group_name_H-M   'P 1'
#
loop_
_entity.id
_entity.type
_entity.pdbx_description
1 polymer ?
#
loop_
_entity_poly.entity_id
_entity_poly.type
_entity_poly.pdbx_seq_one_letter_code
_entity_poly.pdbx_strand_id
1 'polypeptide(L)'
;MSQSRMRLRRVLWRLRRPVLALGGGGARGFAHLGVLDVLDQQRLPVRAVAGTSMGAVIGAMYLSYGSAAAAIEKWREAFDLRLVPTVRPLRRPPRERSRENPLLQAARRIRSQVVVAVAVNRSTILDGVELMHALEFLIPEITAEQLPRPFIAVATDFETGTEVRLSGGDLRTILRASSAIPGVVPAVDVDGRRLVDGGVLAEVPVAAARSIGRPVVAVSVAMDIPPIGADDLVLDTMQRAHMMTGRRLREQQLRRAGGVIEPMVSYATWADWNRFEDLIEIGRAAAREFLGLAAG
;
A
#
# COMPACT_ATOMS: atom_id res chain seq x y z
N MET A 1 -10.97 -26.77 0.17
CA MET A 1 -11.00 -26.83 1.67
C MET A 1 -12.41 -27.20 2.15
N SER A 2 -12.61 -28.02 3.20
CA SER A 2 -13.95 -28.43 3.67
C SER A 2 -14.67 -27.27 4.37
N GLN A 3 -16.02 -27.22 4.27
CA GLN A 3 -16.88 -26.22 4.95
C GLN A 3 -16.66 -26.17 6.47
N SER A 4 -16.30 -27.28 7.09
CA SER A 4 -15.99 -27.35 8.53
C SER A 4 -14.75 -26.56 8.91
N ARG A 5 -13.67 -26.62 8.10
CA ARG A 5 -12.45 -25.83 8.33
C ARG A 5 -12.69 -24.32 8.19
N MET A 6 -13.59 -23.94 7.32
CA MET A 6 -13.94 -22.54 7.04
C MET A 6 -14.79 -21.92 8.15
N ARG A 7 -15.77 -22.68 8.69
CA ARG A 7 -16.51 -22.27 9.90
C ARG A 7 -15.58 -22.10 11.10
N LEU A 8 -14.62 -23.00 11.27
CA LEU A 8 -13.63 -22.95 12.35
C LEU A 8 -12.76 -21.68 12.25
N ARG A 9 -12.34 -21.26 11.05
CA ARG A 9 -11.57 -20.01 10.87
C ARG A 9 -12.32 -18.79 11.40
N ARG A 10 -13.61 -18.64 11.08
CA ARG A 10 -14.42 -17.50 11.53
C ARG A 10 -14.65 -17.54 13.06
N VAL A 11 -14.86 -18.70 13.62
CA VAL A 11 -14.97 -18.86 15.08
C VAL A 11 -13.66 -18.48 15.76
N LEU A 12 -12.53 -18.99 15.27
CA LEU A 12 -11.22 -18.66 15.80
C LEU A 12 -10.89 -17.17 15.63
N TRP A 13 -11.32 -16.54 14.52
CA TRP A 13 -11.18 -15.10 14.34
C TRP A 13 -11.90 -14.32 15.44
N ARG A 14 -13.18 -14.59 15.67
CA ARG A 14 -13.98 -13.92 16.71
C ARG A 14 -13.39 -14.08 18.10
N LEU A 15 -12.91 -15.28 18.42
CA LEU A 15 -12.30 -15.56 19.72
C LEU A 15 -10.96 -14.86 19.92
N ARG A 16 -10.13 -14.84 18.88
CA ARG A 16 -8.74 -14.37 18.97
C ARG A 16 -8.56 -12.90 18.59
N ARG A 17 -9.50 -12.32 17.86
CA ARG A 17 -9.45 -10.91 17.40
C ARG A 17 -8.08 -10.55 16.85
N PRO A 18 -7.72 -10.94 15.61
CA PRO A 18 -6.36 -10.78 15.10
C PRO A 18 -5.95 -9.32 14.97
N VAL A 19 -4.65 -9.09 14.95
CA VAL A 19 -4.04 -7.86 14.46
C VAL A 19 -3.93 -7.96 12.96
N LEU A 20 -4.27 -6.90 12.23
CA LEU A 20 -4.05 -6.82 10.78
C LEU A 20 -2.68 -6.22 10.49
N ALA A 21 -1.95 -6.81 9.54
CA ALA A 21 -0.78 -6.23 8.91
C ALA A 21 -1.13 -5.87 7.48
N LEU A 22 -1.38 -4.59 7.20
CA LEU A 22 -1.80 -4.08 5.89
C LEU A 22 -0.58 -3.60 5.10
N GLY A 23 -0.30 -4.27 3.98
CA GLY A 23 0.87 -3.98 3.16
C GLY A 23 0.79 -2.69 2.37
N GLY A 24 1.95 -2.15 1.98
CA GLY A 24 2.07 -1.05 1.04
C GLY A 24 1.72 -1.46 -0.39
N GLY A 25 1.42 -0.51 -1.26
CA GLY A 25 1.13 -0.83 -2.66
C GLY A 25 0.54 0.30 -3.51
N GLY A 26 0.49 1.53 -3.02
CA GLY A 26 -0.16 2.64 -3.71
C GLY A 26 -1.63 2.33 -3.98
N ALA A 27 -2.13 2.60 -5.19
CA ALA A 27 -3.52 2.36 -5.58
C ALA A 27 -3.99 0.91 -5.35
N ARG A 28 -3.09 -0.10 -5.46
CA ARG A 28 -3.45 -1.49 -5.16
C ARG A 28 -3.95 -1.68 -3.73
N GLY A 29 -3.53 -0.79 -2.82
CA GLY A 29 -3.98 -0.77 -1.43
C GLY A 29 -5.49 -0.62 -1.27
N PHE A 30 -6.23 -0.12 -2.26
CA PHE A 30 -7.70 -0.10 -2.21
C PHE A 30 -8.32 -1.48 -2.00
N ALA A 31 -7.61 -2.56 -2.34
CA ALA A 31 -8.05 -3.90 -2.00
C ALA A 31 -8.15 -4.15 -0.49
N HIS A 32 -7.42 -3.41 0.36
CA HIS A 32 -7.58 -3.47 1.81
C HIS A 32 -8.98 -3.03 2.25
N LEU A 33 -9.56 -2.01 1.59
CA LEU A 33 -10.94 -1.58 1.87
C LEU A 33 -11.93 -2.72 1.63
N GLY A 34 -11.77 -3.45 0.52
CA GLY A 34 -12.60 -4.61 0.22
C GLY A 34 -12.45 -5.74 1.24
N VAL A 35 -11.22 -5.99 1.70
CA VAL A 35 -10.96 -6.97 2.77
C VAL A 35 -11.66 -6.54 4.07
N LEU A 36 -11.49 -5.29 4.48
CA LEU A 36 -12.09 -4.73 5.69
C LEU A 36 -13.62 -4.73 5.63
N ASP A 37 -14.19 -4.43 4.46
CA ASP A 37 -15.64 -4.44 4.23
C ASP A 37 -16.24 -5.82 4.46
N VAL A 38 -15.61 -6.89 3.97
CA VAL A 38 -16.06 -8.27 4.24
C VAL A 38 -15.92 -8.62 5.73
N LEU A 39 -14.85 -8.15 6.40
CA LEU A 39 -14.71 -8.36 7.84
C LEU A 39 -15.85 -7.69 8.61
N ASP A 40 -16.23 -6.46 8.26
CA ASP A 40 -17.33 -5.73 8.86
C ASP A 40 -18.68 -6.42 8.62
N GLN A 41 -18.98 -6.79 7.36
CA GLN A 41 -20.19 -7.53 6.98
C GLN A 41 -20.34 -8.85 7.76
N GLN A 42 -19.22 -9.54 7.99
CA GLN A 42 -19.20 -10.78 8.78
C GLN A 42 -19.09 -10.54 10.29
N ARG A 43 -19.07 -9.29 10.75
CA ARG A 43 -18.89 -8.88 12.15
C ARG A 43 -17.66 -9.55 12.79
N LEU A 44 -16.54 -9.53 12.05
CA LEU A 44 -15.28 -10.12 12.47
C LEU A 44 -14.38 -9.02 13.08
N PRO A 45 -14.20 -9.01 14.42
CA PRO A 45 -13.48 -7.93 15.09
C PRO A 45 -11.99 -7.95 14.76
N VAL A 46 -11.42 -6.75 14.64
CA VAL A 46 -9.98 -6.51 14.50
C VAL A 46 -9.48 -5.93 15.82
N ARG A 47 -8.39 -6.47 16.37
CA ARG A 47 -7.80 -6.00 17.65
C ARG A 47 -7.02 -4.70 17.47
N ALA A 48 -6.19 -4.66 16.45
CA ALA A 48 -5.25 -3.57 16.16
C ALA A 48 -4.85 -3.62 14.69
N VAL A 49 -4.23 -2.55 14.18
CA VAL A 49 -3.75 -2.48 12.81
C VAL A 49 -2.29 -2.00 12.80
N ALA A 50 -1.44 -2.68 12.03
CA ALA A 50 -0.16 -2.15 11.59
C ALA A 50 -0.20 -2.00 10.07
N GLY A 51 0.20 -0.86 9.55
CA GLY A 51 0.15 -0.56 8.12
C GLY A 51 1.45 0.02 7.59
N THR A 52 1.71 -0.20 6.31
CA THR A 52 2.81 0.43 5.57
C THR A 52 2.21 1.21 4.41
N SER A 53 2.63 2.47 4.20
CA SER A 53 2.21 3.29 3.06
C SER A 53 0.67 3.32 2.94
N MET A 54 0.10 2.99 1.78
CA MET A 54 -1.35 2.93 1.60
C MET A 54 -2.06 2.01 2.63
N GLY A 55 -1.40 0.93 3.05
CA GLY A 55 -1.94 0.08 4.12
C GLY A 55 -2.04 0.80 5.47
N ALA A 56 -1.13 1.74 5.76
CA ALA A 56 -1.22 2.61 6.93
C ALA A 56 -2.36 3.62 6.80
N VAL A 57 -2.48 4.28 5.63
CA VAL A 57 -3.56 5.25 5.35
C VAL A 57 -4.93 4.58 5.51
N ILE A 58 -5.17 3.45 4.85
CA ILE A 58 -6.45 2.74 4.92
C ILE A 58 -6.72 2.20 6.33
N GLY A 59 -5.68 1.69 7.01
CA GLY A 59 -5.80 1.24 8.38
C GLY A 59 -6.20 2.35 9.35
N ALA A 60 -5.59 3.54 9.22
CA ALA A 60 -5.94 4.72 9.99
C ALA A 60 -7.37 5.19 9.69
N MET A 61 -7.78 5.26 8.42
CA MET A 61 -9.15 5.61 8.01
C MET A 61 -10.17 4.64 8.61
N TYR A 62 -9.93 3.35 8.48
CA TYR A 62 -10.80 2.31 9.04
C TYR A 62 -11.02 2.48 10.55
N LEU A 63 -9.95 2.78 11.28
CA LEU A 63 -10.03 3.02 12.72
C LEU A 63 -10.71 4.35 13.05
N SER A 64 -10.41 5.42 12.30
CA SER A 64 -10.98 6.76 12.53
C SER A 64 -12.47 6.83 12.23
N TYR A 65 -12.90 6.23 11.11
CA TYR A 65 -14.30 6.26 10.67
C TYR A 65 -15.15 5.09 11.20
N GLY A 66 -14.52 4.09 11.82
CA GLY A 66 -15.19 2.98 12.48
C GLY A 66 -15.71 1.88 11.57
N SER A 67 -15.69 2.06 10.24
CA SER A 67 -16.07 1.04 9.26
C SER A 67 -15.37 1.22 7.92
N ALA A 68 -15.26 0.11 7.17
CA ALA A 68 -14.74 0.12 5.81
C ALA A 68 -15.67 0.90 4.86
N ALA A 69 -16.99 0.81 5.05
CA ALA A 69 -17.96 1.54 4.24
C ALA A 69 -17.77 3.06 4.34
N ALA A 70 -17.58 3.60 5.54
CA ALA A 70 -17.32 5.01 5.76
C ALA A 70 -15.97 5.46 5.15
N ALA A 71 -14.94 4.63 5.24
CA ALA A 71 -13.65 4.89 4.61
C ALA A 71 -13.75 4.87 3.07
N ILE A 72 -14.52 3.95 2.48
CA ILE A 72 -14.79 3.89 1.02
C ILE A 72 -15.49 5.17 0.57
N GLU A 73 -16.53 5.60 1.28
CA GLU A 73 -17.27 6.81 0.91
C GLU A 73 -16.37 8.05 0.97
N LYS A 74 -15.52 8.14 2.00
CA LYS A 74 -14.55 9.23 2.10
C LYS A 74 -13.55 9.28 0.94
N TRP A 75 -13.14 8.13 0.41
CA TRP A 75 -12.34 8.07 -0.81
C TRP A 75 -13.13 8.50 -2.05
N ARG A 76 -14.42 8.14 -2.18
CA ARG A 76 -15.27 8.60 -3.29
C ARG A 76 -15.38 10.13 -3.30
N GLU A 77 -15.63 10.74 -2.15
CA GLU A 77 -15.61 12.19 -2.00
C GLU A 77 -14.28 12.80 -2.45
N ALA A 78 -13.12 12.17 -2.09
CA ALA A 78 -11.81 12.66 -2.49
C ALA A 78 -11.60 12.59 -4.02
N PHE A 79 -12.14 11.55 -4.69
CA PHE A 79 -12.11 11.45 -6.15
C PHE A 79 -12.99 12.52 -6.81
N ASP A 80 -14.20 12.74 -6.32
CA ASP A 80 -15.14 13.76 -6.84
C ASP A 80 -14.54 15.16 -6.72
N LEU A 81 -13.83 15.43 -5.63
CA LEU A 81 -13.12 16.69 -5.37
C LEU A 81 -11.75 16.77 -6.07
N ARG A 82 -11.33 15.73 -6.80
CA ARG A 82 -10.05 15.65 -7.52
C ARG A 82 -8.82 15.84 -6.61
N LEU A 83 -8.92 15.41 -5.36
CA LEU A 83 -7.82 15.49 -4.38
C LEU A 83 -6.84 14.33 -4.48
N VAL A 84 -7.16 13.30 -5.28
CA VAL A 84 -6.30 12.13 -5.45
C VAL A 84 -5.19 12.47 -6.44
N PRO A 85 -3.90 12.31 -6.06
CA PRO A 85 -2.78 12.62 -6.93
C PRO A 85 -2.81 11.81 -8.23
N THR A 86 -2.83 12.47 -9.37
CA THR A 86 -2.73 11.82 -10.68
C THR A 86 -1.28 11.70 -11.11
N VAL A 87 -0.56 10.74 -10.53
CA VAL A 87 0.80 10.42 -10.99
C VAL A 87 0.71 9.53 -12.22
N ARG A 88 1.15 10.03 -13.36
CA ARG A 88 1.32 9.17 -14.54
C ARG A 88 2.58 8.31 -14.35
N PRO A 89 2.47 6.98 -14.26
CA PRO A 89 3.65 6.13 -14.18
C PRO A 89 4.57 6.43 -15.37
N LEU A 90 5.86 6.51 -15.13
CA LEU A 90 6.88 6.61 -16.19
C LEU A 90 6.95 5.34 -17.05
N ARG A 91 6.01 4.43 -16.89
CA ARG A 91 5.95 3.17 -17.59
C ARG A 91 5.63 3.40 -19.07
N ARG A 92 6.50 2.91 -19.94
CA ARG A 92 6.21 2.82 -21.36
C ARG A 92 5.03 1.87 -21.57
N PRO A 93 4.03 2.25 -22.41
CA PRO A 93 3.02 1.29 -22.85
C PRO A 93 3.71 0.10 -23.53
N PRO A 94 3.14 -1.13 -23.44
CA PRO A 94 3.63 -2.26 -24.17
C PRO A 94 3.78 -1.85 -25.65
N ARG A 95 4.94 -2.06 -26.24
CA ARG A 95 5.14 -1.76 -27.66
C ARG A 95 4.31 -2.76 -28.46
N GLU A 96 3.19 -2.32 -29.00
CA GLU A 96 2.71 -2.90 -30.24
C GLU A 96 3.82 -2.72 -31.28
N ARG A 97 4.19 -3.80 -31.94
CA ARG A 97 5.13 -3.77 -33.08
C ARG A 97 4.47 -3.05 -34.28
N SER A 98 4.09 -1.80 -34.11
CA SER A 98 3.66 -0.96 -35.21
C SER A 98 4.89 -0.34 -35.88
N ARG A 99 4.89 -0.27 -37.21
CA ARG A 99 5.87 0.43 -38.05
C ARG A 99 5.80 1.94 -37.76
N GLU A 100 6.27 2.35 -36.59
CA GLU A 100 6.35 3.79 -36.27
C GLU A 100 7.50 4.46 -37.01
N ASN A 101 7.24 5.70 -37.46
CA ASN A 101 8.21 6.57 -38.11
C ASN A 101 9.48 6.72 -37.24
N PRO A 102 10.70 6.49 -37.76
CA PRO A 102 11.97 6.60 -37.05
C PRO A 102 12.16 7.93 -36.31
N LEU A 103 11.63 9.03 -36.86
CA LEU A 103 11.68 10.37 -36.25
C LEU A 103 10.84 10.45 -34.97
N LEU A 104 9.68 9.83 -34.93
CA LEU A 104 8.86 9.76 -33.70
C LEU A 104 9.51 8.89 -32.63
N GLN A 105 10.22 7.83 -33.01
CA GLN A 105 10.99 7.02 -32.06
C GLN A 105 12.17 7.82 -31.49
N ALA A 106 12.90 8.58 -32.31
CA ALA A 106 13.99 9.44 -31.86
C ALA A 106 13.49 10.56 -30.93
N ALA A 107 12.40 11.23 -31.27
CA ALA A 107 11.79 12.26 -30.42
C ALA A 107 11.32 11.70 -29.07
N ARG A 108 10.74 10.49 -29.05
CA ARG A 108 10.36 9.81 -27.80
C ARG A 108 11.56 9.40 -26.96
N ARG A 109 12.67 8.95 -27.60
CA ARG A 109 13.94 8.66 -26.90
C ARG A 109 14.52 9.90 -26.23
N ILE A 110 14.61 11.02 -26.97
CA ILE A 110 15.12 12.30 -26.46
C ILE A 110 14.23 12.76 -25.28
N ARG A 111 12.89 12.73 -25.43
CA ARG A 111 11.97 13.09 -24.36
C ARG A 111 12.14 12.21 -23.11
N SER A 112 12.34 10.90 -23.28
CA SER A 112 12.57 10.00 -22.14
C SER A 112 13.91 10.25 -21.47
N GLN A 113 14.97 10.57 -22.23
CA GLN A 113 16.27 10.92 -21.67
C GLN A 113 16.24 12.25 -20.91
N VAL A 114 15.53 13.25 -21.44
CA VAL A 114 15.34 14.55 -20.75
C VAL A 114 14.55 14.37 -19.45
N VAL A 115 13.47 13.57 -19.45
CA VAL A 115 12.68 13.28 -18.25
C VAL A 115 13.54 12.56 -17.20
N VAL A 116 14.34 11.57 -17.61
CA VAL A 116 15.28 10.87 -16.71
C VAL A 116 16.36 11.82 -16.20
N ALA A 117 16.95 12.66 -17.06
CA ALA A 117 17.97 13.62 -16.64
C ALA A 117 17.42 14.68 -15.67
N VAL A 118 16.17 15.14 -15.86
CA VAL A 118 15.50 16.05 -14.92
C VAL A 118 15.17 15.34 -13.61
N ALA A 119 14.72 14.09 -13.66
CA ALA A 119 14.43 13.31 -12.45
C ALA A 119 15.71 12.99 -11.65
N VAL A 120 16.83 12.74 -12.33
CA VAL A 120 18.14 12.47 -11.66
C VAL A 120 18.70 13.72 -10.97
N ASN A 121 18.38 14.92 -11.47
CA ASN A 121 18.85 16.19 -10.89
C ASN A 121 17.94 16.74 -9.77
N ARG A 122 16.83 16.08 -9.48
CA ARG A 122 15.92 16.42 -8.35
C ARG A 122 15.90 15.28 -7.35
N SER A 123 15.85 15.63 -6.08
CA SER A 123 15.73 14.63 -5.00
C SER A 123 14.38 13.89 -5.04
N THR A 124 13.35 14.51 -5.65
CA THR A 124 11.99 13.95 -5.74
C THR A 124 11.27 14.43 -7.00
N ILE A 125 10.31 13.63 -7.47
CA ILE A 125 9.46 13.96 -8.64
C ILE A 125 8.31 14.87 -8.24
N LEU A 126 7.76 14.68 -7.01
CA LEU A 126 6.67 15.46 -6.43
C LEU A 126 7.19 16.25 -5.24
N ASP A 127 6.60 17.40 -4.96
CA ASP A 127 6.94 18.21 -3.78
C ASP A 127 6.28 17.72 -2.48
N GLY A 128 5.38 16.76 -2.58
CA GLY A 128 4.66 16.18 -1.44
C GLY A 128 3.40 16.97 -1.03
N VAL A 129 3.14 18.12 -1.63
CA VAL A 129 1.96 18.96 -1.31
C VAL A 129 0.66 18.24 -1.65
N GLU A 130 0.60 17.59 -2.82
CA GLU A 130 -0.58 16.83 -3.24
C GLU A 130 -0.90 15.69 -2.26
N LEU A 131 0.12 14.98 -1.78
CA LEU A 131 -0.05 13.94 -0.76
C LEU A 131 -0.57 14.53 0.56
N MET A 132 -0.06 15.69 0.96
CA MET A 132 -0.52 16.38 2.17
C MET A 132 -2.00 16.78 2.05
N HIS A 133 -2.42 17.42 0.97
CA HIS A 133 -3.81 17.80 0.75
C HIS A 133 -4.74 16.58 0.77
N ALA A 134 -4.32 15.48 0.14
CA ALA A 134 -5.10 14.24 0.19
C ALA A 134 -5.21 13.70 1.63
N LEU A 135 -4.11 13.68 2.39
CA LEU A 135 -4.13 13.22 3.78
C LEU A 135 -4.94 14.15 4.70
N GLU A 136 -4.86 15.47 4.52
CA GLU A 136 -5.65 16.44 5.27
C GLU A 136 -7.17 16.23 5.08
N PHE A 137 -7.58 15.85 3.89
CA PHE A 137 -8.98 15.55 3.59
C PHE A 137 -9.40 14.17 4.10
N LEU A 138 -8.56 13.15 3.91
CA LEU A 138 -8.88 11.75 4.20
C LEU A 138 -8.76 11.40 5.69
N ILE A 139 -7.94 12.13 6.45
CA ILE A 139 -7.57 11.79 7.82
C ILE A 139 -7.99 12.93 8.76
N PRO A 140 -8.75 12.65 9.82
CA PRO A 140 -9.07 13.68 10.80
C PRO A 140 -7.81 14.20 11.50
N GLU A 141 -7.90 15.42 12.03
CA GLU A 141 -6.81 16.06 12.78
C GLU A 141 -6.78 15.53 14.21
N ILE A 142 -6.15 14.37 14.38
CA ILE A 142 -6.01 13.66 15.65
C ILE A 142 -4.60 13.06 15.78
N THR A 143 -4.25 12.63 16.97
CA THR A 143 -3.03 11.83 17.18
C THR A 143 -3.32 10.34 17.04
N ALA A 144 -2.27 9.54 16.79
CA ALA A 144 -2.41 8.09 16.64
C ALA A 144 -2.95 7.41 17.91
N GLU A 145 -2.66 7.98 19.10
CA GLU A 145 -3.14 7.51 20.39
C GLU A 145 -4.65 7.72 20.60
N GLN A 146 -5.24 8.68 19.88
CA GLN A 146 -6.69 8.94 19.93
C GLN A 146 -7.51 7.96 19.08
N LEU A 147 -6.83 7.11 18.28
CA LEU A 147 -7.53 6.04 17.56
C LEU A 147 -8.17 5.03 18.53
N PRO A 148 -9.37 4.50 18.24
CA PRO A 148 -10.11 3.63 19.16
C PRO A 148 -9.45 2.26 19.40
N ARG A 149 -8.42 1.92 18.64
CA ARG A 149 -7.65 0.66 18.76
C ARG A 149 -6.17 0.94 18.45
N PRO A 150 -5.25 0.12 19.00
CA PRO A 150 -3.82 0.29 18.73
C PRO A 150 -3.51 0.30 17.24
N PHE A 151 -2.68 1.25 16.85
CA PHE A 151 -2.26 1.47 15.48
C PHE A 151 -0.74 1.69 15.40
N ILE A 152 -0.13 1.15 14.35
CA ILE A 152 1.27 1.42 13.98
C ILE A 152 1.34 1.72 12.49
N ALA A 153 1.88 2.89 12.13
CA ALA A 153 2.39 3.13 10.79
C ALA A 153 3.88 2.79 10.74
N VAL A 154 4.30 2.06 9.71
CA VAL A 154 5.71 1.68 9.55
C VAL A 154 6.38 2.60 8.53
N ALA A 155 7.52 3.15 8.90
CA ALA A 155 8.42 3.92 8.06
C ALA A 155 9.81 3.31 8.08
N THR A 156 10.71 3.82 7.24
CA THR A 156 12.12 3.47 7.22
C THR A 156 12.96 4.71 7.54
N ASP A 157 13.85 4.61 8.51
CA ASP A 157 14.88 5.61 8.73
C ASP A 157 15.90 5.54 7.59
N PHE A 158 15.98 6.61 6.81
CA PHE A 158 16.77 6.64 5.57
C PHE A 158 18.27 6.76 5.81
N GLU A 159 18.67 7.20 7.00
CA GLU A 159 20.10 7.33 7.36
C GLU A 159 20.64 6.02 7.95
N THR A 160 19.86 5.37 8.81
CA THR A 160 20.31 4.15 9.51
C THR A 160 19.89 2.86 8.81
N GLY A 161 18.92 2.91 7.88
CA GLY A 161 18.36 1.73 7.24
C GLY A 161 17.58 0.83 8.20
N THR A 162 16.92 1.40 9.22
CA THR A 162 16.15 0.64 10.21
C THR A 162 14.64 0.86 10.06
N GLU A 163 13.85 -0.18 10.42
CA GLU A 163 12.38 -0.08 10.52
C GLU A 163 12.00 0.82 11.70
N VAL A 164 11.16 1.83 11.43
CA VAL A 164 10.61 2.74 12.45
C VAL A 164 9.11 2.48 12.58
N ARG A 165 8.66 2.29 13.83
CA ARG A 165 7.26 2.05 14.18
C ARG A 165 6.69 3.29 14.80
N LEU A 166 5.80 3.95 14.08
CA LEU A 166 5.16 5.19 14.48
C LEU A 166 3.78 4.86 15.07
N SER A 167 3.61 4.99 16.37
CA SER A 167 2.37 4.66 17.09
C SER A 167 1.84 5.82 17.92
N GLY A 168 2.45 6.98 17.83
CA GLY A 168 2.10 8.20 18.56
C GLY A 168 2.39 9.44 17.73
N GLY A 169 1.85 10.59 18.19
CA GLY A 169 1.99 11.87 17.53
C GLY A 169 0.93 12.13 16.46
N ASP A 170 1.09 13.24 15.72
CA ASP A 170 0.14 13.68 14.70
C ASP A 170 -0.06 12.61 13.62
N LEU A 171 -1.31 12.16 13.45
CA LEU A 171 -1.64 11.04 12.58
C LEU A 171 -1.30 11.32 11.12
N ARG A 172 -1.53 12.55 10.64
CA ARG A 172 -1.21 12.95 9.26
C ARG A 172 0.28 12.92 8.99
N THR A 173 1.08 13.40 9.94
CA THR A 173 2.56 13.40 9.84
C THR A 173 3.12 11.98 9.78
N ILE A 174 2.68 11.06 10.65
CA ILE A 174 3.18 9.68 10.63
C ILE A 174 2.73 8.91 9.38
N LEU A 175 1.54 9.19 8.84
CA LEU A 175 1.08 8.61 7.59
C LEU A 175 1.86 9.17 6.39
N ARG A 176 2.18 10.47 6.39
CA ARG A 176 3.06 11.07 5.38
C ARG A 176 4.43 10.42 5.39
N ALA A 177 5.03 10.22 6.58
CA ALA A 177 6.31 9.54 6.71
C ALA A 177 6.27 8.10 6.19
N SER A 178 5.20 7.34 6.54
CA SER A 178 4.99 5.98 6.06
C SER A 178 4.75 5.87 4.55
N SER A 179 4.37 6.97 3.89
CA SER A 179 4.03 7.04 2.45
C SER A 179 5.03 7.86 1.63
N ALA A 180 6.16 8.27 2.20
CA ALA A 180 7.21 9.05 1.54
C ALA A 180 8.09 8.16 0.64
N ILE A 181 7.56 7.76 -0.53
CA ILE A 181 8.25 6.86 -1.47
C ILE A 181 9.56 7.50 -1.93
N PRO A 182 10.74 6.85 -1.72
CA PRO A 182 12.03 7.38 -2.13
C PRO A 182 12.08 7.74 -3.62
N GLY A 183 12.57 8.95 -3.93
CA GLY A 183 12.65 9.47 -5.28
C GLY A 183 11.30 9.99 -5.84
N VAL A 184 10.17 9.73 -5.20
CA VAL A 184 8.85 10.22 -5.62
C VAL A 184 8.38 11.37 -4.74
N VAL A 185 8.41 11.19 -3.43
CA VAL A 185 7.97 12.17 -2.42
C VAL A 185 9.14 12.48 -1.48
N PRO A 186 9.30 13.73 -1.01
CA PRO A 186 10.33 14.07 -0.04
C PRO A 186 10.25 13.25 1.24
N ALA A 187 11.41 12.90 1.80
CA ALA A 187 11.49 12.31 3.13
C ALA A 187 10.89 13.27 4.18
N VAL A 188 10.40 12.70 5.27
CA VAL A 188 9.75 13.45 6.36
C VAL A 188 10.62 13.37 7.61
N ASP A 189 10.92 14.53 8.18
CA ASP A 189 11.65 14.60 9.46
C ASP A 189 10.65 14.43 10.61
N VAL A 190 10.85 13.38 11.41
CA VAL A 190 10.08 13.08 12.62
C VAL A 190 11.05 12.75 13.74
N ASP A 191 11.00 13.48 14.84
CA ASP A 191 11.84 13.30 16.02
C ASP A 191 13.36 13.21 15.69
N GLY A 192 13.82 14.07 14.77
CA GLY A 192 15.22 14.13 14.33
C GLY A 192 15.65 12.98 13.41
N ARG A 193 14.73 12.17 12.93
CA ARG A 193 14.99 11.08 11.96
C ARG A 193 14.41 11.44 10.60
N ARG A 194 15.17 11.18 9.55
CA ARG A 194 14.72 11.34 8.17
C ARG A 194 14.05 10.08 7.69
N LEU A 195 12.71 10.10 7.64
CA LEU A 195 11.89 8.95 7.36
C LEU A 195 11.42 8.91 5.90
N VAL A 196 11.44 7.71 5.34
CA VAL A 196 10.86 7.37 4.04
C VAL A 196 9.88 6.22 4.17
N ASP A 197 9.17 5.88 3.08
CA ASP A 197 8.16 4.81 3.03
C ASP A 197 8.67 3.51 3.66
N GLY A 198 7.84 2.92 4.51
CA GLY A 198 8.15 1.66 5.18
C GLY A 198 8.29 0.48 4.24
N GLY A 199 7.77 0.58 3.02
CA GLY A 199 7.86 -0.45 1.98
C GLY A 199 9.30 -0.80 1.57
N VAL A 200 10.26 0.08 1.86
CA VAL A 200 11.69 -0.19 1.64
C VAL A 200 12.16 -1.42 2.44
N LEU A 201 11.71 -1.58 3.69
CA LEU A 201 12.13 -2.66 4.58
C LEU A 201 10.98 -3.58 5.00
N ALA A 202 9.77 -3.06 5.10
CA ALA A 202 8.61 -3.77 5.63
C ALA A 202 7.37 -3.53 4.74
N GLU A 203 7.40 -4.04 3.51
CA GLU A 203 6.27 -3.93 2.59
C GLU A 203 4.98 -4.45 3.23
N VAL A 204 5.05 -5.56 3.97
CA VAL A 204 3.95 -6.05 4.82
C VAL A 204 4.42 -6.07 6.26
N PRO A 205 3.90 -5.21 7.17
CA PRO A 205 4.46 -4.93 8.47
C PRO A 205 4.11 -6.00 9.53
N VAL A 206 4.37 -7.28 9.23
CA VAL A 206 4.04 -8.40 10.12
C VAL A 206 4.79 -8.31 11.44
N ALA A 207 6.05 -7.83 11.45
CA ALA A 207 6.85 -7.70 12.66
C ALA A 207 6.24 -6.61 13.59
N ALA A 208 5.86 -5.47 13.04
CA ALA A 208 5.18 -4.40 13.77
C ALA A 208 3.79 -4.88 14.29
N ALA A 209 3.00 -5.57 13.47
CA ALA A 209 1.73 -6.14 13.93
C ALA A 209 1.90 -7.12 15.10
N ARG A 210 2.95 -7.95 15.07
CA ARG A 210 3.26 -8.91 16.15
C ARG A 210 3.67 -8.25 17.46
N SER A 211 4.18 -7.01 17.44
CA SER A 211 4.55 -6.28 18.67
C SER A 211 3.32 -5.79 19.45
N ILE A 212 2.18 -5.61 18.78
CA ILE A 212 0.93 -5.16 19.41
C ILE A 212 -0.11 -6.26 19.59
N GLY A 213 0.18 -7.49 19.18
CA GLY A 213 -0.67 -8.63 19.49
C GLY A 213 -0.59 -9.80 18.52
N ARG A 214 -1.30 -10.87 18.87
CA ARG A 214 -1.40 -12.12 18.08
C ARG A 214 -2.80 -12.71 18.20
N PRO A 215 -3.26 -13.50 17.20
CA PRO A 215 -2.58 -13.80 15.94
C PRO A 215 -2.53 -12.59 15.00
N VAL A 216 -1.63 -12.64 14.01
CA VAL A 216 -1.53 -11.62 12.93
C VAL A 216 -2.11 -12.21 11.65
N VAL A 217 -3.00 -11.48 11.00
CA VAL A 217 -3.42 -11.74 9.61
C VAL A 217 -2.84 -10.64 8.73
N ALA A 218 -2.03 -11.04 7.77
CA ALA A 218 -1.41 -10.15 6.81
C ALA A 218 -2.30 -9.99 5.57
N VAL A 219 -2.36 -8.78 5.02
CA VAL A 219 -2.97 -8.51 3.71
C VAL A 219 -1.87 -7.96 2.80
N SER A 220 -1.53 -8.73 1.76
CA SER A 220 -0.45 -8.41 0.82
C SER A 220 -1.04 -8.01 -0.53
N VAL A 221 -0.81 -6.78 -0.96
CA VAL A 221 -1.26 -6.23 -2.26
C VAL A 221 -0.08 -6.04 -3.22
N ALA A 222 0.79 -7.02 -3.22
CA ALA A 222 2.03 -6.98 -3.99
C ALA A 222 1.82 -7.05 -5.49
N MET A 223 2.80 -6.55 -6.22
CA MET A 223 2.90 -6.68 -7.67
C MET A 223 3.85 -7.82 -8.03
N ASP A 224 3.55 -8.53 -9.11
CA ASP A 224 4.50 -9.45 -9.71
C ASP A 224 5.64 -8.71 -10.38
N ILE A 225 6.82 -9.35 -10.43
CA ILE A 225 7.96 -8.81 -11.13
C ILE A 225 7.65 -8.88 -12.64
N PRO A 226 7.60 -7.74 -13.36
CA PRO A 226 7.27 -7.74 -14.78
C PRO A 226 8.32 -8.53 -15.58
N PRO A 227 7.99 -9.07 -16.76
CA PRO A 227 8.96 -9.73 -17.64
C PRO A 227 10.04 -8.75 -18.08
N ILE A 228 11.22 -9.27 -18.42
CA ILE A 228 12.33 -8.47 -18.98
C ILE A 228 11.92 -8.01 -20.38
N GLY A 229 12.07 -6.70 -20.64
CA GLY A 229 11.95 -6.11 -21.98
C GLY A 229 13.30 -6.09 -22.71
N ALA A 230 13.27 -6.25 -24.05
CA ALA A 230 14.50 -6.19 -24.85
C ALA A 230 15.17 -4.81 -24.85
N ASP A 231 14.45 -3.76 -24.47
CA ASP A 231 14.87 -2.36 -24.46
C ASP A 231 14.97 -1.78 -23.04
N ASP A 232 15.15 -2.61 -22.00
CA ASP A 232 15.25 -2.15 -20.63
C ASP A 232 16.47 -1.25 -20.45
N LEU A 233 16.26 -0.09 -19.83
CA LEU A 233 17.33 0.85 -19.48
C LEU A 233 17.94 0.46 -18.13
N VAL A 234 19.08 1.10 -17.81
CA VAL A 234 19.76 0.90 -16.52
C VAL A 234 18.80 1.08 -15.33
N LEU A 235 17.95 2.10 -15.36
CA LEU A 235 16.97 2.37 -14.32
C LEU A 235 15.94 1.23 -14.19
N ASP A 236 15.46 0.68 -15.29
CA ASP A 236 14.54 -0.46 -15.30
C ASP A 236 15.19 -1.70 -14.66
N THR A 237 16.47 -1.92 -14.98
CA THR A 237 17.26 -3.02 -14.39
C THR A 237 17.45 -2.84 -12.88
N MET A 238 17.80 -1.62 -12.43
CA MET A 238 17.94 -1.31 -11.00
C MET A 238 16.61 -1.46 -10.26
N GLN A 239 15.50 -0.94 -10.82
CA GLN A 239 14.18 -1.09 -10.24
C GLN A 239 13.78 -2.55 -10.14
N ARG A 240 14.06 -3.36 -11.17
CA ARG A 240 13.79 -4.79 -11.16
C ARG A 240 14.58 -5.51 -10.06
N ALA A 241 15.87 -5.21 -9.92
CA ALA A 241 16.70 -5.79 -8.85
C ALA A 241 16.12 -5.45 -7.47
N HIS A 242 15.69 -4.19 -7.25
CA HIS A 242 15.01 -3.77 -6.03
C HIS A 242 13.70 -4.54 -5.80
N MET A 243 12.88 -4.73 -6.83
CA MET A 243 11.64 -5.53 -6.74
C MET A 243 11.92 -6.99 -6.35
N MET A 244 13.01 -7.60 -6.85
CA MET A 244 13.40 -8.97 -6.50
C MET A 244 13.79 -9.07 -5.02
N THR A 245 14.56 -8.12 -4.52
CA THR A 245 14.94 -8.04 -3.09
C THR A 245 13.70 -7.81 -2.21
N GLY A 246 12.84 -6.86 -2.58
CA GLY A 246 11.58 -6.58 -1.88
C GLY A 246 10.66 -7.80 -1.83
N ARG A 247 10.51 -8.52 -2.94
CA ARG A 247 9.74 -9.78 -2.98
C ARG A 247 10.28 -10.80 -1.99
N ARG A 248 11.59 -11.00 -1.96
CA ARG A 248 12.22 -11.96 -1.04
C ARG A 248 12.00 -11.58 0.43
N LEU A 249 12.15 -10.30 0.73
CA LEU A 249 11.91 -9.78 2.08
C LEU A 249 10.44 -9.94 2.49
N ARG A 250 9.50 -9.61 1.61
CA ARG A 250 8.06 -9.82 1.82
C ARG A 250 7.72 -11.28 2.09
N GLU A 251 8.23 -12.21 1.30
CA GLU A 251 8.02 -13.66 1.52
C GLU A 251 8.48 -14.10 2.92
N GLN A 252 9.59 -13.54 3.42
CA GLN A 252 10.06 -13.82 4.78
C GLN A 252 9.13 -13.22 5.85
N GLN A 253 8.60 -12.03 5.61
CA GLN A 253 7.63 -11.38 6.51
C GLN A 253 6.33 -12.19 6.59
N LEU A 254 5.78 -12.58 5.44
CA LEU A 254 4.52 -13.32 5.36
C LEU A 254 4.57 -14.68 6.05
N ARG A 255 5.72 -15.38 6.04
CA ARG A 255 5.90 -16.65 6.77
C ARG A 255 5.69 -16.51 8.29
N ARG A 256 5.78 -15.31 8.85
CA ARG A 256 5.59 -15.03 10.27
C ARG A 256 4.15 -14.67 10.62
N ALA A 257 3.26 -14.55 9.63
CA ALA A 257 1.84 -14.32 9.84
C ALA A 257 1.11 -15.60 10.18
N GLY A 258 0.05 -15.49 10.97
CA GLY A 258 -0.86 -16.60 11.28
C GLY A 258 -1.87 -16.89 10.18
N GLY A 259 -2.02 -15.99 9.22
CA GLY A 259 -2.82 -16.10 8.00
C GLY A 259 -2.45 -15.00 7.02
N VAL A 260 -2.64 -15.25 5.73
CA VAL A 260 -2.34 -14.30 4.66
C VAL A 260 -3.54 -14.21 3.74
N ILE A 261 -3.97 -12.97 3.44
CA ILE A 261 -4.95 -12.64 2.40
C ILE A 261 -4.16 -11.97 1.27
N GLU A 262 -4.23 -12.52 0.07
CA GLU A 262 -3.51 -12.01 -1.10
C GLU A 262 -4.48 -11.70 -2.23
N PRO A 263 -5.05 -10.46 -2.27
CA PRO A 263 -5.85 -10.02 -3.41
C PRO A 263 -5.05 -10.06 -4.71
N MET A 264 -5.64 -10.57 -5.78
CA MET A 264 -4.99 -10.69 -7.11
C MET A 264 -4.92 -9.33 -7.82
N VAL A 265 -4.07 -8.45 -7.35
CA VAL A 265 -3.90 -7.08 -7.85
C VAL A 265 -2.63 -6.89 -8.69
N SER A 266 -1.93 -7.97 -9.03
CA SER A 266 -0.60 -7.94 -9.68
C SER A 266 -0.57 -7.23 -11.04
N TYR A 267 -1.71 -7.14 -11.73
CA TYR A 267 -1.87 -6.45 -13.00
C TYR A 267 -2.06 -4.93 -12.87
N ALA A 268 -2.34 -4.41 -11.66
CA ALA A 268 -2.46 -2.99 -11.40
C ALA A 268 -1.12 -2.39 -10.99
N THR A 269 -0.85 -1.17 -11.44
CA THR A 269 0.31 -0.39 -10.99
C THR A 269 0.00 0.34 -9.67
N TRP A 270 1.03 0.86 -9.03
CA TRP A 270 0.86 1.67 -7.80
C TRP A 270 0.12 3.00 -8.05
N ALA A 271 -0.02 3.43 -9.31
CA ALA A 271 -0.63 4.69 -9.72
C ALA A 271 -1.97 4.51 -10.48
N ASP A 272 -2.56 3.33 -10.49
CA ASP A 272 -3.83 3.06 -11.17
C ASP A 272 -5.03 3.44 -10.29
N TRP A 273 -5.09 4.70 -9.88
CA TRP A 273 -6.13 5.27 -9.01
C TRP A 273 -7.55 5.15 -9.58
N ASN A 274 -7.68 5.17 -10.92
CA ASN A 274 -8.94 5.01 -11.63
C ASN A 274 -9.58 3.62 -11.51
N ARG A 275 -8.88 2.66 -10.89
CA ARG A 275 -9.35 1.29 -10.66
C ARG A 275 -9.88 1.08 -9.24
N PHE A 276 -10.27 2.14 -8.58
CA PHE A 276 -10.71 2.14 -7.18
C PHE A 276 -11.76 1.06 -6.89
N GLU A 277 -12.88 1.07 -7.61
CA GLU A 277 -13.97 0.11 -7.39
C GLU A 277 -13.56 -1.34 -7.70
N ASP A 278 -12.84 -1.55 -8.81
CA ASP A 278 -12.33 -2.88 -9.19
C ASP A 278 -11.44 -3.48 -8.08
N LEU A 279 -10.52 -2.66 -7.55
CA LEU A 279 -9.57 -3.11 -6.52
C LEU A 279 -10.28 -3.44 -5.21
N ILE A 280 -11.33 -2.71 -4.84
CA ILE A 280 -12.17 -3.04 -3.69
C ILE A 280 -12.85 -4.40 -3.90
N GLU A 281 -13.43 -4.66 -5.08
CA GLU A 281 -14.09 -5.95 -5.36
C GLU A 281 -13.11 -7.12 -5.29
N ILE A 282 -11.89 -6.95 -5.79
CA ILE A 282 -10.84 -7.96 -5.69
C ILE A 282 -10.47 -8.22 -4.22
N GLY A 283 -10.42 -7.18 -3.41
CA GLY A 283 -10.21 -7.30 -1.98
C GLY A 283 -11.33 -8.08 -1.29
N ARG A 284 -12.59 -7.81 -1.66
CA ARG A 284 -13.77 -8.55 -1.18
C ARG A 284 -13.69 -10.03 -1.55
N ALA A 285 -13.36 -10.33 -2.80
CA ALA A 285 -13.22 -11.70 -3.27
C ALA A 285 -12.15 -12.47 -2.49
N ALA A 286 -10.96 -11.89 -2.31
CA ALA A 286 -9.87 -12.50 -1.57
C ALA A 286 -10.23 -12.75 -0.08
N ALA A 287 -10.94 -11.82 0.55
CA ALA A 287 -11.38 -12.00 1.93
C ALA A 287 -12.44 -13.09 2.05
N ARG A 288 -13.40 -13.16 1.12
CA ARG A 288 -14.42 -14.23 1.07
C ARG A 288 -13.75 -15.59 0.90
N GLU A 289 -12.80 -15.70 -0.01
CA GLU A 289 -12.03 -16.93 -0.23
C GLU A 289 -11.27 -17.35 1.04
N PHE A 290 -10.55 -16.42 1.66
CA PHE A 290 -9.80 -16.68 2.90
C PHE A 290 -10.72 -17.16 4.03
N LEU A 291 -11.93 -16.59 4.15
CA LEU A 291 -12.94 -16.94 5.17
C LEU A 291 -13.79 -18.14 4.76
N GLY A 292 -13.68 -18.60 3.52
CA GLY A 292 -14.48 -19.67 2.95
C GLY A 292 -15.96 -19.34 2.83
N LEU A 293 -16.23 -18.14 2.40
CA LEU A 293 -17.58 -17.69 2.03
C LEU A 293 -17.82 -18.00 0.56
N ALA A 294 -19.10 -18.25 0.17
CA ALA A 294 -19.44 -18.37 -1.24
C ALA A 294 -19.05 -17.08 -1.98
N ALA A 295 -18.68 -17.21 -3.26
CA ALA A 295 -18.60 -16.07 -4.17
C ALA A 295 -20.00 -15.45 -4.22
N GLY A 296 -20.11 -14.17 -3.90
CA GLY A 296 -21.36 -13.43 -3.95
C GLY A 296 -21.65 -13.01 -5.39
#